data_33b7280361a24166018d48dce781ab05
#
_entry.id   33b7280361a24166018d48dce781ab05
#
_cell.length_a   1.000
_cell.length_b   1.000
_cell.length_c   1.000
_cell.angle_alpha   90.00
_cell.angle_beta   90.00
_cell.angle_gamma   90.00
#
_symmetry.space_group_name_H-M   'P 1'
#
loop_
_entity.id
_entity.type
_entity.pdbx_description
1 polymer ?
#
loop_
_entity_poly.entity_id
_entity_poly.type
_entity_poly.pdbx_seq_one_letter_code
_entity_poly.pdbx_strand_id
1 'polypeptide(L)'
;LPSLTEKDRNNILYAIEKDIDFIAHSFVRNRQDVLDIREILDAHNSDIRIIAKIENQEGVDNIDEILEVADGGMVARGDLGIEVPQERIPGIQRVLIRKCILAKKPVIVATQMLHTMINNPRPTRAEVTDIANAIYYRTDALMLSGETAYGKYPVDAVKTMTKIAAQAEKDKLEE
;
A
#
# COMPACT_ATOMS: atom_id res chain seq x y z
N LEU A 1 10.82 11.40 16.86
CA LEU A 1 9.44 11.89 16.95
C LEU A 1 8.54 10.72 17.34
N PRO A 2 7.49 10.93 18.18
CA PRO A 2 6.55 9.87 18.53
C PRO A 2 5.83 9.36 17.26
N SER A 3 5.53 8.06 17.23
CA SER A 3 4.83 7.44 16.10
C SER A 3 3.40 7.95 15.94
N LEU A 4 2.76 8.35 17.05
CA LEU A 4 1.40 8.86 17.10
C LEU A 4 1.36 10.25 17.76
N THR A 5 0.69 11.18 17.10
CA THR A 5 0.32 12.47 17.67
C THR A 5 -1.01 12.35 18.42
N GLU A 6 -1.37 13.39 19.21
CA GLU A 6 -2.70 13.47 19.84
C GLU A 6 -3.83 13.45 18.78
N LYS A 7 -3.61 14.11 17.65
CA LYS A 7 -4.54 14.08 16.52
C LYS A 7 -4.74 12.66 15.96
N ASP A 8 -3.64 11.90 15.83
CA ASP A 8 -3.73 10.51 15.36
C ASP A 8 -4.52 9.63 16.32
N ARG A 9 -4.30 9.79 17.63
CA ARG A 9 -5.08 9.09 18.65
C ARG A 9 -6.57 9.40 18.54
N ASN A 10 -6.93 10.67 18.38
CA ASN A 10 -8.32 11.08 18.21
C ASN A 10 -8.93 10.52 16.91
N ASN A 11 -8.16 10.46 15.83
CA ASN A 11 -8.59 9.85 14.57
C ASN A 11 -8.83 8.34 14.71
N ILE A 12 -7.97 7.64 15.46
CA ILE A 12 -8.16 6.20 15.74
C ILE A 12 -9.43 5.97 16.55
N LEU A 13 -9.68 6.77 17.60
CA LEU A 13 -10.90 6.67 18.39
C LEU A 13 -12.15 6.94 17.54
N TYR A 14 -12.08 7.90 16.64
CA TYR A 14 -13.15 8.19 15.70
C TYR A 14 -13.36 7.03 14.71
N ALA A 15 -12.28 6.41 14.23
CA ALA A 15 -12.35 5.23 13.37
C ALA A 15 -13.07 4.06 14.08
N ILE A 16 -12.78 3.85 15.36
CA ILE A 16 -13.47 2.85 16.20
C ILE A 16 -14.96 3.18 16.30
N GLU A 17 -15.30 4.44 16.60
CA GLU A 17 -16.71 4.89 16.67
C GLU A 17 -17.47 4.65 15.37
N LYS A 18 -16.80 4.79 14.21
CA LYS A 18 -17.40 4.62 12.88
C LYS A 18 -17.34 3.19 12.34
N ASP A 19 -16.83 2.25 13.12
CA ASP A 19 -16.74 0.84 12.75
C ASP A 19 -16.02 0.63 11.41
N ILE A 20 -14.84 1.26 11.27
CA ILE A 20 -14.00 1.19 10.06
C ILE A 20 -13.25 -0.14 10.06
N ASP A 21 -13.09 -0.77 8.89
CA ASP A 21 -12.46 -2.08 8.75
C ASP A 21 -10.93 -2.04 8.86
N PHE A 22 -10.30 -0.96 8.34
CA PHE A 22 -8.83 -0.85 8.22
C PHE A 22 -8.32 0.53 8.60
N ILE A 23 -7.15 0.55 9.24
CA ILE A 23 -6.31 1.73 9.40
C ILE A 23 -5.03 1.53 8.59
N ALA A 24 -4.70 2.44 7.69
CA ALA A 24 -3.41 2.49 7.01
C ALA A 24 -2.49 3.44 7.76
N HIS A 25 -1.48 2.88 8.46
CA HIS A 25 -0.54 3.65 9.25
C HIS A 25 0.62 4.12 8.40
N SER A 26 0.80 5.44 8.29
CA SER A 26 1.86 6.07 7.51
C SER A 26 3.22 6.01 8.21
N PHE A 27 4.29 5.96 7.42
CA PHE A 27 5.68 6.06 7.88
C PHE A 27 6.07 5.05 8.97
N VAL A 28 5.56 3.82 8.87
CA VAL A 28 5.95 2.74 9.79
C VAL A 28 7.44 2.43 9.62
N ARG A 29 8.18 2.45 10.72
CA ARG A 29 9.62 2.23 10.78
C ARG A 29 10.00 0.89 11.40
N ASN A 30 9.21 0.45 12.38
CA ASN A 30 9.50 -0.73 13.19
C ASN A 30 8.22 -1.33 13.79
N ARG A 31 8.38 -2.44 14.47
CA ARG A 31 7.31 -3.15 15.18
C ARG A 31 6.54 -2.25 16.16
N GLN A 32 7.24 -1.39 16.91
CA GLN A 32 6.62 -0.57 17.95
C GLN A 32 5.62 0.43 17.38
N ASP A 33 5.90 1.01 16.21
CA ASP A 33 4.97 1.94 15.54
C ASP A 33 3.59 1.28 15.28
N VAL A 34 3.57 -0.01 14.97
CA VAL A 34 2.32 -0.77 14.78
C VAL A 34 1.67 -1.11 16.12
N LEU A 35 2.46 -1.51 17.11
CA LEU A 35 1.96 -1.86 18.44
C LEU A 35 1.32 -0.66 19.15
N ASP A 36 1.79 0.55 18.92
CA ASP A 36 1.21 1.77 19.52
C ASP A 36 -0.25 1.95 19.08
N ILE A 37 -0.60 1.61 17.84
CA ILE A 37 -1.99 1.60 17.38
C ILE A 37 -2.74 0.40 17.94
N ARG A 38 -2.13 -0.79 17.91
CA ARG A 38 -2.76 -2.02 18.41
C ARG A 38 -3.20 -1.87 19.86
N GLU A 39 -2.38 -1.26 20.70
CA GLU A 39 -2.71 -1.00 22.11
C GLU A 39 -4.01 -0.18 22.26
N ILE A 40 -4.20 0.86 21.43
CA ILE A 40 -5.43 1.67 21.45
C ILE A 40 -6.62 0.84 21.00
N LEU A 41 -6.47 0.05 19.94
CA LEU A 41 -7.55 -0.80 19.42
C LEU A 41 -7.97 -1.86 20.44
N ASP A 42 -7.00 -2.54 21.05
CA ASP A 42 -7.24 -3.59 22.05
C ASP A 42 -7.91 -3.03 23.31
N ALA A 43 -7.52 -1.83 23.76
CA ALA A 43 -8.14 -1.15 24.90
C ALA A 43 -9.63 -0.83 24.67
N HIS A 44 -10.07 -0.77 23.41
CA HIS A 44 -11.46 -0.50 23.02
C HIS A 44 -12.16 -1.74 22.43
N ASN A 45 -11.55 -2.94 22.54
CA ASN A 45 -12.05 -4.20 21.94
C ASN A 45 -12.41 -4.06 20.45
N SER A 46 -11.56 -3.37 19.69
CA SER A 46 -11.79 -3.10 18.26
C SER A 46 -11.07 -4.11 17.39
N ASP A 47 -11.77 -4.64 16.38
CA ASP A 47 -11.27 -5.59 15.40
C ASP A 47 -10.66 -4.91 14.15
N ILE A 48 -10.45 -3.60 14.18
CA ILE A 48 -9.86 -2.85 13.08
C ILE A 48 -8.47 -3.42 12.76
N ARG A 49 -8.23 -3.67 11.47
CA ARG A 49 -6.98 -4.20 10.97
C ARG A 49 -6.01 -3.08 10.62
N ILE A 50 -4.71 -3.33 10.83
CA ILE A 50 -3.66 -2.34 10.58
C ILE A 50 -2.88 -2.73 9.33
N ILE A 51 -2.87 -1.84 8.35
CA ILE A 51 -2.01 -1.91 7.17
C ILE A 51 -0.80 -1.01 7.39
N ALA A 52 0.39 -1.61 7.46
CA ALA A 52 1.64 -0.86 7.60
C ALA A 52 2.06 -0.28 6.25
N LYS A 53 2.16 1.05 6.16
CA LYS A 53 2.67 1.74 4.97
C LYS A 53 4.19 1.84 5.05
N ILE A 54 4.87 1.20 4.10
CA ILE A 54 6.33 1.21 4.01
C ILE A 54 6.74 2.33 3.06
N GLU A 55 7.27 3.39 3.65
CA GLU A 55 7.51 4.68 3.01
C GLU A 55 8.94 5.20 3.23
N ASN A 56 9.77 4.46 3.97
CA ASN A 56 11.12 4.85 4.34
C ASN A 56 12.07 3.63 4.39
N GLN A 57 13.38 3.90 4.39
CA GLN A 57 14.39 2.83 4.40
C GLN A 57 14.33 1.99 5.68
N GLU A 58 14.09 2.60 6.84
CA GLU A 58 14.00 1.87 8.12
C GLU A 58 12.86 0.85 8.09
N GLY A 59 11.69 1.23 7.56
CA GLY A 59 10.57 0.31 7.39
C GLY A 59 10.85 -0.84 6.41
N VAL A 60 11.65 -0.58 5.36
CA VAL A 60 12.12 -1.63 4.44
C VAL A 60 13.03 -2.61 5.17
N ASP A 61 13.97 -2.12 5.97
CA ASP A 61 14.94 -2.95 6.68
C ASP A 61 14.26 -3.80 7.77
N ASN A 62 13.23 -3.26 8.44
CA ASN A 62 12.52 -3.88 9.55
C ASN A 62 11.21 -4.59 9.12
N ILE A 63 11.00 -4.83 7.83
CA ILE A 63 9.72 -5.36 7.32
C ILE A 63 9.31 -6.68 7.99
N ASP A 64 10.24 -7.55 8.32
CA ASP A 64 9.93 -8.85 8.92
C ASP A 64 9.25 -8.69 10.29
N GLU A 65 9.82 -7.87 11.17
CA GLU A 65 9.23 -7.60 12.48
C GLU A 65 7.93 -6.80 12.42
N ILE A 66 7.79 -5.91 11.41
CA ILE A 66 6.55 -5.17 11.17
C ILE A 66 5.43 -6.13 10.79
N LEU A 67 5.68 -7.08 9.89
CA LEU A 67 4.68 -8.04 9.44
C LEU A 67 4.26 -9.05 10.51
N GLU A 68 5.04 -9.24 11.57
CA GLU A 68 4.60 -10.06 12.71
C GLU A 68 3.38 -9.47 13.43
N VAL A 69 3.24 -8.15 13.45
CA VAL A 69 2.22 -7.43 14.23
C VAL A 69 1.21 -6.66 13.37
N ALA A 70 1.53 -6.34 12.12
CA ALA A 70 0.61 -5.74 11.16
C ALA A 70 -0.29 -6.80 10.50
N ASP A 71 -1.49 -6.39 10.09
CA ASP A 71 -2.44 -7.26 9.38
C ASP A 71 -2.20 -7.29 7.86
N GLY A 72 -1.45 -6.34 7.34
CA GLY A 72 -1.03 -6.25 5.95
C GLY A 72 0.02 -5.17 5.73
N GLY A 73 0.56 -5.12 4.51
CA GLY A 73 1.54 -4.12 4.11
C GLY A 73 1.10 -3.31 2.90
N MET A 74 1.60 -2.08 2.80
CA MET A 74 1.45 -1.24 1.62
C MET A 74 2.81 -0.72 1.17
N VAL A 75 3.14 -0.97 -0.07
CA VAL A 75 4.32 -0.38 -0.74
C VAL A 75 3.91 0.99 -1.27
N ALA A 76 4.21 2.04 -0.51
CA ALA A 76 3.85 3.42 -0.86
C ALA A 76 5.01 4.10 -1.59
N ARG A 77 5.06 3.89 -2.90
CA ARG A 77 6.23 4.22 -3.74
C ARG A 77 6.53 5.71 -3.85
N GLY A 78 5.52 6.56 -3.69
CA GLY A 78 5.70 8.01 -3.77
C GLY A 78 6.65 8.54 -2.70
N ASP A 79 6.33 8.28 -1.44
CA ASP A 79 7.12 8.74 -0.30
C ASP A 79 8.45 7.95 -0.19
N LEU A 80 8.41 6.64 -0.46
CA LEU A 80 9.61 5.82 -0.52
C LEU A 80 10.63 6.37 -1.53
N GLY A 81 10.17 6.89 -2.68
CA GLY A 81 11.02 7.49 -3.71
C GLY A 81 11.65 8.83 -3.34
N ILE A 82 11.28 9.41 -2.21
CA ILE A 82 11.94 10.61 -1.66
C ILE A 82 13.16 10.20 -0.84
N GLU A 83 13.10 9.07 -0.13
CA GLU A 83 14.16 8.62 0.77
C GLU A 83 15.17 7.66 0.13
N VAL A 84 14.76 6.88 -0.86
CA VAL A 84 15.63 5.91 -1.52
C VAL A 84 15.85 6.27 -2.99
N PRO A 85 17.01 5.92 -3.58
CA PRO A 85 17.25 6.10 -5.02
C PRO A 85 16.15 5.41 -5.84
N GLN A 86 15.65 6.10 -6.87
CA GLN A 86 14.52 5.63 -7.68
C GLN A 86 14.77 4.26 -8.33
N GLU A 87 16.00 4.00 -8.75
CA GLU A 87 16.40 2.72 -9.34
C GLU A 87 16.32 1.53 -8.38
N ARG A 88 16.25 1.79 -7.07
CA ARG A 88 16.08 0.74 -6.04
C ARG A 88 14.62 0.36 -5.80
N ILE A 89 13.68 1.25 -6.13
CA ILE A 89 12.25 1.05 -5.83
C ILE A 89 11.68 -0.25 -6.41
N PRO A 90 11.93 -0.61 -7.68
CA PRO A 90 11.40 -1.86 -8.23
C PRO A 90 11.90 -3.11 -7.48
N GLY A 91 13.17 -3.12 -7.08
CA GLY A 91 13.75 -4.20 -6.27
C GLY A 91 13.15 -4.27 -4.88
N ILE A 92 13.01 -3.14 -4.21
CA ILE A 92 12.36 -3.04 -2.89
C ILE A 92 10.91 -3.51 -2.96
N GLN A 93 10.14 -3.03 -3.93
CA GLN A 93 8.75 -3.45 -4.15
C GLN A 93 8.64 -4.97 -4.25
N ARG A 94 9.47 -5.58 -5.09
CA ARG A 94 9.48 -7.04 -5.27
C ARG A 94 9.78 -7.78 -3.96
N VAL A 95 10.74 -7.30 -3.18
CA VAL A 95 11.11 -7.91 -1.88
C VAL A 95 9.97 -7.77 -0.88
N LEU A 96 9.37 -6.59 -0.75
CA LEU A 96 8.26 -6.33 0.16
C LEU A 96 7.03 -7.20 -0.16
N ILE A 97 6.65 -7.29 -1.44
CA ILE A 97 5.55 -8.15 -1.88
C ILE A 97 5.84 -9.61 -1.48
N ARG A 98 7.05 -10.12 -1.79
CA ARG A 98 7.43 -11.49 -1.44
C ARG A 98 7.37 -11.74 0.07
N LYS A 99 7.83 -10.82 0.89
CA LYS A 99 7.80 -10.94 2.36
C LYS A 99 6.37 -10.97 2.90
N CYS A 100 5.48 -10.11 2.38
CA CYS A 100 4.06 -10.15 2.72
C CYS A 100 3.42 -11.52 2.37
N ILE A 101 3.70 -12.04 1.18
CA ILE A 101 3.19 -13.35 0.74
C ILE A 101 3.68 -14.47 1.69
N LEU A 102 4.98 -14.49 2.02
CA LEU A 102 5.55 -15.49 2.92
C LEU A 102 4.96 -15.40 4.33
N ALA A 103 4.68 -14.19 4.81
CA ALA A 103 4.01 -13.94 6.08
C ALA A 103 2.48 -14.21 6.01
N LYS A 104 1.92 -14.54 4.85
CA LYS A 104 0.48 -14.70 4.59
C LYS A 104 -0.31 -13.44 4.96
N LYS A 105 0.25 -12.29 4.65
CA LYS A 105 -0.34 -10.97 4.88
C LYS A 105 -0.66 -10.32 3.52
N PRO A 106 -1.83 -9.68 3.38
CA PRO A 106 -2.16 -8.96 2.15
C PRO A 106 -1.19 -7.80 1.90
N VAL A 107 -0.91 -7.56 0.62
CA VAL A 107 -0.04 -6.47 0.19
C VAL A 107 -0.73 -5.59 -0.86
N ILE A 108 -0.61 -4.28 -0.66
CA ILE A 108 -1.12 -3.25 -1.55
C ILE A 108 0.07 -2.54 -2.20
N VAL A 109 0.05 -2.37 -3.52
CA VAL A 109 0.98 -1.48 -4.23
C VAL A 109 0.27 -0.17 -4.55
N ALA A 110 0.87 0.92 -4.13
CA ALA A 110 0.26 2.24 -4.16
C ALA A 110 1.15 3.29 -4.82
N THR A 111 0.50 4.33 -5.29
CA THR A 111 1.03 5.58 -5.87
C THR A 111 1.63 5.44 -7.27
N GLN A 112 1.33 6.44 -8.09
CA GLN A 112 1.83 6.58 -9.47
C GLN A 112 1.58 5.35 -10.37
N MET A 113 0.45 4.66 -10.18
CA MET A 113 0.10 3.49 -10.98
C MET A 113 -0.32 3.89 -12.41
N LEU A 114 -1.20 4.89 -12.53
CA LEU A 114 -1.68 5.47 -13.79
C LEU A 114 -1.60 7.00 -13.75
N HIS A 115 -0.50 7.55 -13.25
CA HIS A 115 -0.33 8.98 -12.99
C HIS A 115 -0.62 9.86 -14.19
N THR A 116 -0.25 9.41 -15.40
CA THR A 116 -0.55 10.11 -16.66
C THR A 116 -2.05 10.31 -16.84
N MET A 117 -2.89 9.39 -16.36
CA MET A 117 -4.35 9.47 -16.49
C MET A 117 -5.00 10.52 -15.58
N ILE A 118 -4.25 11.21 -14.74
CA ILE A 118 -4.75 12.43 -14.07
C ILE A 118 -5.21 13.44 -15.15
N ASN A 119 -4.46 13.58 -16.24
CA ASN A 119 -4.71 14.58 -17.28
C ASN A 119 -4.99 13.97 -18.67
N ASN A 120 -4.68 12.71 -18.90
CA ASN A 120 -4.81 12.05 -20.19
C ASN A 120 -5.77 10.85 -20.12
N PRO A 121 -6.56 10.59 -21.17
CA PRO A 121 -7.53 9.50 -21.17
C PRO A 121 -6.90 8.12 -21.35
N ARG A 122 -5.58 8.05 -21.60
CA ARG A 122 -4.85 6.81 -21.82
C ARG A 122 -3.56 6.78 -21.00
N PRO A 123 -3.16 5.61 -20.46
CA PRO A 123 -1.89 5.44 -19.79
C PRO A 123 -0.74 5.33 -20.79
N THR A 124 0.48 5.45 -20.28
CA THR A 124 1.69 5.06 -21.01
C THR A 124 1.88 3.55 -21.00
N ARG A 125 2.70 3.03 -21.93
CA ARG A 125 3.09 1.60 -21.91
C ARG A 125 3.87 1.23 -20.66
N ALA A 126 4.67 2.15 -20.12
CA ALA A 126 5.40 1.93 -18.88
C ALA A 126 4.47 1.72 -17.68
N GLU A 127 3.39 2.51 -17.59
CA GLU A 127 2.37 2.35 -16.54
C GLU A 127 1.60 1.03 -16.69
N VAL A 128 1.26 0.62 -17.90
CA VAL A 128 0.64 -0.68 -18.17
C VAL A 128 1.55 -1.82 -17.70
N THR A 129 2.85 -1.75 -18.04
CA THR A 129 3.84 -2.74 -17.64
C THR A 129 4.04 -2.77 -16.11
N ASP A 130 4.04 -1.62 -15.46
CA ASP A 130 4.19 -1.50 -14.01
C ASP A 130 3.04 -2.21 -13.27
N ILE A 131 1.80 -1.97 -13.69
CA ILE A 131 0.61 -2.66 -13.15
C ILE A 131 0.70 -4.17 -13.39
N ALA A 132 1.00 -4.60 -14.62
CA ALA A 132 1.12 -6.01 -14.93
C ALA A 132 2.19 -6.71 -14.06
N ASN A 133 3.36 -6.08 -13.90
CA ASN A 133 4.42 -6.61 -13.03
C ASN A 133 3.98 -6.73 -11.56
N ALA A 134 3.23 -5.78 -11.02
CA ALA A 134 2.70 -5.89 -9.66
C ALA A 134 1.79 -7.12 -9.52
N ILE A 135 0.97 -7.42 -10.53
CA ILE A 135 0.11 -8.61 -10.55
C ILE A 135 0.95 -9.89 -10.70
N TYR A 136 1.97 -9.90 -11.59
CA TYR A 136 2.87 -11.05 -11.72
C TYR A 136 3.61 -11.37 -10.42
N TYR A 137 3.94 -10.36 -9.62
CA TYR A 137 4.52 -10.53 -8.28
C TYR A 137 3.50 -10.94 -7.20
N ARG A 138 2.22 -11.11 -7.54
CA ARG A 138 1.14 -11.56 -6.65
C ARG A 138 0.72 -10.53 -5.62
N THR A 139 0.69 -9.25 -5.99
CA THR A 139 0.05 -8.21 -5.19
C THR A 139 -1.44 -8.50 -5.04
N ASP A 140 -1.97 -8.32 -3.83
CA ASP A 140 -3.39 -8.55 -3.53
C ASP A 140 -4.27 -7.38 -3.95
N ALA A 141 -3.76 -6.15 -3.88
CA ALA A 141 -4.50 -4.96 -4.28
C ALA A 141 -3.58 -3.89 -4.88
N LEU A 142 -4.17 -3.07 -5.75
CA LEU A 142 -3.56 -1.89 -6.34
C LEU A 142 -4.34 -0.65 -5.93
N MET A 143 -3.66 0.45 -5.62
CA MET A 143 -4.31 1.69 -5.20
C MET A 143 -4.07 2.81 -6.21
N LEU A 144 -5.14 3.45 -6.64
CA LEU A 144 -5.13 4.75 -7.32
C LEU A 144 -5.22 5.86 -6.27
N SER A 145 -4.58 6.98 -6.52
CA SER A 145 -4.54 8.16 -5.65
C SER A 145 -5.09 9.38 -6.39
N GLY A 146 -4.21 10.24 -6.91
CA GLY A 146 -4.59 11.43 -7.67
C GLY A 146 -5.46 11.14 -8.88
N GLU A 147 -5.27 9.97 -9.50
CA GLU A 147 -6.01 9.51 -10.68
C GLU A 147 -7.53 9.50 -10.44
N THR A 148 -7.95 9.17 -9.22
CA THR A 148 -9.37 9.12 -8.83
C THR A 148 -9.79 10.26 -7.90
N ALA A 149 -8.86 10.89 -7.17
CA ALA A 149 -9.17 11.94 -6.22
C ALA A 149 -9.44 13.29 -6.89
N TYR A 150 -8.65 13.66 -7.90
CA TYR A 150 -8.74 14.93 -8.61
C TYR A 150 -8.44 14.83 -10.11
N GLY A 151 -8.20 13.62 -10.62
CA GLY A 151 -7.97 13.38 -12.04
C GLY A 151 -9.20 13.69 -12.90
N LYS A 152 -8.97 13.95 -14.19
CA LYS A 152 -10.03 14.23 -15.16
C LYS A 152 -10.77 12.96 -15.62
N TYR A 153 -10.17 11.79 -15.42
CA TYR A 153 -10.66 10.51 -15.93
C TYR A 153 -10.75 9.42 -14.85
N PRO A 154 -11.41 9.69 -13.69
CA PRO A 154 -11.37 8.77 -12.55
C PRO A 154 -11.96 7.40 -12.86
N VAL A 155 -13.09 7.35 -13.53
CA VAL A 155 -13.76 6.09 -13.92
C VAL A 155 -12.94 5.30 -14.94
N ASP A 156 -12.35 6.00 -15.91
CA ASP A 156 -11.51 5.36 -16.95
C ASP A 156 -10.21 4.84 -16.36
N ALA A 157 -9.63 5.50 -15.35
CA ALA A 157 -8.45 5.02 -14.63
C ALA A 157 -8.74 3.68 -13.93
N VAL A 158 -9.85 3.58 -13.21
CA VAL A 158 -10.28 2.32 -12.59
C VAL A 158 -10.52 1.22 -13.62
N LYS A 159 -11.25 1.53 -14.70
CA LYS A 159 -11.51 0.58 -15.79
C LYS A 159 -10.21 0.11 -16.46
N THR A 160 -9.27 1.01 -16.67
CA THR A 160 -7.97 0.70 -17.28
C THR A 160 -7.15 -0.22 -16.37
N MET A 161 -7.05 0.12 -15.09
CA MET A 161 -6.36 -0.73 -14.10
C MET A 161 -6.97 -2.12 -14.05
N THR A 162 -8.30 -2.21 -13.99
CA THR A 162 -9.01 -3.49 -13.97
C THR A 162 -8.73 -4.35 -15.21
N LYS A 163 -8.72 -3.73 -16.40
CA LYS A 163 -8.40 -4.46 -17.65
C LYS A 163 -6.98 -4.99 -17.67
N ILE A 164 -6.01 -4.18 -17.22
CA ILE A 164 -4.60 -4.60 -17.17
C ILE A 164 -4.43 -5.73 -16.16
N ALA A 165 -5.01 -5.60 -14.96
CA ALA A 165 -4.93 -6.62 -13.93
C ALA A 165 -5.54 -7.95 -14.39
N ALA A 166 -6.75 -7.92 -14.95
CA ALA A 166 -7.43 -9.11 -15.46
C ALA A 166 -6.65 -9.81 -16.58
N GLN A 167 -6.01 -9.06 -17.49
CA GLN A 167 -5.16 -9.65 -18.52
C GLN A 167 -3.90 -10.27 -17.92
N ALA A 168 -3.22 -9.56 -17.01
CA ALA A 168 -2.02 -10.08 -16.35
C ALA A 168 -2.30 -11.36 -15.52
N GLU A 169 -3.45 -11.42 -14.86
CA GLU A 169 -3.90 -12.64 -14.15
C GLU A 169 -4.12 -13.81 -15.12
N LYS A 170 -4.70 -13.54 -16.30
CA LYS A 170 -4.90 -14.55 -17.33
C LYS A 170 -3.57 -15.05 -17.89
N ASP A 171 -2.67 -14.13 -18.25
CA ASP A 171 -1.35 -14.48 -18.78
C ASP A 171 -0.56 -15.38 -17.81
N LYS A 172 -0.67 -15.12 -16.52
CA LYS A 172 -0.03 -15.90 -15.45
C LYS A 172 -0.56 -17.34 -15.31
N LEU A 173 -1.79 -17.60 -15.73
CA LEU A 173 -2.35 -18.94 -15.73
C LEU A 173 -1.89 -19.79 -16.93
N GLU A 174 -1.29 -19.15 -17.94
CA GLU A 174 -0.79 -19.81 -19.16
C GLU A 174 0.70 -20.18 -19.05
N GLU A 175 1.42 -19.76 -17.98
CA GLU A 175 2.80 -20.17 -17.64
C GLU A 175 2.82 -21.45 -16.76
#